data_3f02c47c16421769bf20d436436f1bb3
#
_entry.id   3f02c47c16421769bf20d436436f1bb3
#
_cell.length_a   1.000
_cell.length_b   1.000
_cell.length_c   1.000
_cell.angle_alpha   90.00
_cell.angle_beta   90.00
_cell.angle_gamma   90.00
#
_symmetry.space_group_name_H-M   'P 1'
#
loop_
_entity.id
_entity.type
_entity.pdbx_description
1 polymer ?
#
loop_
_entity_poly.entity_id
_entity_poly.type
_entity_poly.pdbx_seq_one_letter_code
_entity_poly.pdbx_strand_id
1 'polypeptide(L)'
;MIENKMEDLLKSIEKSNEYQEYQKFNSILEKDPKVNSLINEIKLLEQKATKLEYLGNMEYKEIDNLISKKKEELESIPVYQEYLNKMEELNDILSTSTNMIEEYLNEKI
;
A
#
# COMPACT_ATOMS: atom_id res chain seq x y z
N MET A 1 -27.22 14.94 6.34
CA MET A 1 -26.04 15.80 6.33
C MET A 1 -24.84 15.05 5.74
N ILE A 2 -23.92 15.78 5.11
CA ILE A 2 -22.73 15.21 4.48
C ILE A 2 -21.89 14.42 5.48
N GLU A 3 -21.68 14.98 6.68
CA GLU A 3 -20.87 14.36 7.73
C GLU A 3 -21.39 12.98 8.14
N ASN A 4 -22.70 12.83 8.32
CA ASN A 4 -23.31 11.56 8.69
C ASN A 4 -23.18 10.52 7.57
N LYS A 5 -23.30 10.96 6.31
CA LYS A 5 -23.13 10.08 5.17
C LYS A 5 -21.69 9.61 5.02
N MET A 6 -20.72 10.48 5.30
CA MET A 6 -19.29 10.13 5.29
C MET A 6 -18.99 9.13 6.41
N GLU A 7 -19.50 9.33 7.61
CA GLU A 7 -19.33 8.40 8.72
C GLU A 7 -19.94 7.03 8.41
N ASP A 8 -21.16 7.01 7.87
CA ASP A 8 -21.82 5.76 7.48
C ASP A 8 -21.03 5.01 6.41
N LEU A 9 -20.50 5.75 5.43
CA LEU A 9 -19.68 5.17 4.37
C LEU A 9 -18.39 4.58 4.93
N LEU A 10 -17.70 5.30 5.81
CA LEU A 10 -16.48 4.81 6.46
C LEU A 10 -16.75 3.56 7.30
N LYS A 11 -17.84 3.54 8.03
CA LYS A 11 -18.26 2.36 8.80
C LYS A 11 -18.57 1.18 7.90
N SER A 12 -19.22 1.42 6.76
CA SER A 12 -19.47 0.36 5.76
C SER A 12 -18.18 -0.22 5.22
N ILE A 13 -17.19 0.61 4.95
CA ILE A 13 -15.86 0.17 4.47
C ILE A 13 -15.18 -0.68 5.54
N GLU A 14 -15.17 -0.22 6.80
CA GLU A 14 -14.58 -0.95 7.93
C GLU A 14 -15.21 -2.32 8.17
N LYS A 15 -16.53 -2.44 7.91
CA LYS A 15 -17.28 -3.68 8.03
C LYS A 15 -17.22 -4.54 6.78
N SER A 16 -16.69 -4.01 5.67
CA SER A 16 -16.62 -4.73 4.42
C SER A 16 -15.71 -5.96 4.52
N ASN A 17 -16.02 -6.99 3.77
CA ASN A 17 -15.19 -8.18 3.70
C ASN A 17 -13.79 -7.86 3.19
N GLU A 18 -13.67 -6.93 2.25
CA GLU A 18 -12.41 -6.49 1.66
C GLU A 18 -11.48 -5.86 2.68
N TYR A 19 -12.02 -4.99 3.55
CA TYR A 19 -11.25 -4.36 4.61
C TYR A 19 -10.79 -5.39 5.65
N GLN A 20 -11.65 -6.29 6.05
CA GLN A 20 -11.34 -7.35 7.01
C GLN A 20 -10.29 -8.32 6.46
N GLU A 21 -10.39 -8.68 5.20
CA GLU A 21 -9.40 -9.50 4.52
C GLU A 21 -8.04 -8.81 4.42
N TYR A 22 -8.04 -7.53 4.06
CA TYR A 22 -6.82 -6.72 4.05
C TYR A 22 -6.15 -6.71 5.43
N GLN A 23 -6.91 -6.46 6.48
CA GLN A 23 -6.40 -6.44 7.85
C GLN A 23 -5.81 -7.78 8.27
N LYS A 24 -6.48 -8.87 7.89
CA LYS A 24 -6.01 -10.22 8.16
C LYS A 24 -4.63 -10.48 7.55
N PHE A 25 -4.46 -10.18 6.27
CA PHE A 25 -3.18 -10.37 5.58
C PHE A 25 -2.12 -9.41 6.08
N ASN A 26 -2.50 -8.17 6.39
CA ASN A 26 -1.57 -7.20 6.99
C ASN A 26 -1.02 -7.71 8.32
N SER A 27 -1.87 -8.29 9.17
CA SER A 27 -1.46 -8.88 10.45
C SER A 27 -0.52 -10.07 10.27
N ILE A 28 -0.78 -10.91 9.27
CA ILE A 28 0.09 -12.05 8.94
C ILE A 28 1.47 -11.55 8.49
N LEU A 29 1.52 -10.54 7.62
CA LEU A 29 2.77 -9.97 7.13
C LEU A 29 3.61 -9.32 8.23
N GLU A 30 2.96 -8.61 9.15
CA GLU A 30 3.65 -7.98 10.29
C GLU A 30 4.40 -8.99 11.15
N LYS A 31 3.94 -10.24 11.16
CA LYS A 31 4.55 -11.32 11.94
C LYS A 31 5.53 -12.17 11.14
N ASP A 32 5.65 -11.94 9.84
CA ASP A 32 6.54 -12.70 8.98
C ASP A 32 7.94 -12.09 8.98
N PRO A 33 8.95 -12.77 9.56
CA PRO A 33 10.29 -12.20 9.67
C PRO A 33 10.98 -12.05 8.31
N LYS A 34 10.71 -12.92 7.34
CA LYS A 34 11.31 -12.83 6.01
C LYS A 34 10.79 -11.61 5.25
N VAL A 35 9.48 -11.39 5.28
CA VAL A 35 8.85 -10.21 4.66
C VAL A 35 9.37 -8.92 5.31
N ASN A 36 9.40 -8.87 6.63
CA ASN A 36 9.87 -7.69 7.37
C ASN A 36 11.34 -7.39 7.08
N SER A 37 12.17 -8.42 6.99
CA SER A 37 13.58 -8.28 6.65
C SER A 37 13.75 -7.69 5.26
N LEU A 38 13.02 -8.20 4.26
CA LEU A 38 13.06 -7.68 2.89
C LEU A 38 12.58 -6.23 2.80
N ILE A 39 11.49 -5.89 3.48
CA ILE A 39 10.97 -4.53 3.52
C ILE A 39 12.00 -3.57 4.13
N ASN A 40 12.63 -3.95 5.22
CA ASN A 40 13.66 -3.13 5.87
C ASN A 40 14.89 -2.96 4.99
N GLU A 41 15.34 -4.02 4.33
CA GLU A 41 16.46 -3.95 3.39
C GLU A 41 16.15 -3.01 2.23
N ILE A 42 14.94 -3.09 1.66
CA ILE A 42 14.50 -2.21 0.58
C ILE A 42 14.49 -0.75 1.04
N LYS A 43 13.95 -0.47 2.22
CA LYS A 43 13.93 0.90 2.78
C LYS A 43 15.33 1.47 2.92
N LEU A 44 16.26 0.69 3.46
CA LEU A 44 17.65 1.15 3.64
C LEU A 44 18.33 1.40 2.30
N LEU A 45 18.10 0.54 1.31
CA LEU A 45 18.62 0.72 -0.04
C LEU A 45 18.02 1.94 -0.72
N GLU A 46 16.72 2.19 -0.57
CA GLU A 46 16.08 3.38 -1.12
C GLU A 46 16.64 4.66 -0.52
N GLN A 47 16.89 4.70 0.79
CA GLN A 47 17.51 5.84 1.45
C GLN A 47 18.93 6.09 0.93
N LYS A 48 19.70 5.02 0.74
CA LYS A 48 21.05 5.09 0.20
C LYS A 48 21.06 5.57 -1.24
N ALA A 49 20.17 5.05 -2.08
CA ALA A 49 20.04 5.46 -3.48
C ALA A 49 19.67 6.95 -3.59
N THR A 50 18.71 7.41 -2.81
CA THR A 50 18.29 8.80 -2.78
C THR A 50 19.46 9.72 -2.41
N LYS A 51 20.24 9.35 -1.40
CA LYS A 51 21.40 10.12 -0.97
C LYS A 51 22.48 10.18 -2.06
N LEU A 52 22.78 9.05 -2.70
CA LEU A 52 23.76 8.99 -3.78
C LEU A 52 23.31 9.83 -4.99
N GLU A 53 22.03 9.74 -5.35
CA GLU A 53 21.46 10.53 -6.44
C GLU A 53 21.57 12.02 -6.15
N TYR A 54 21.25 12.44 -4.93
CA TYR A 54 21.38 13.84 -4.49
C TYR A 54 22.82 14.34 -4.61
N LEU A 55 23.80 13.50 -4.30
CA LEU A 55 25.23 13.83 -4.40
C LEU A 55 25.79 13.75 -5.82
N GLY A 56 24.96 13.36 -6.79
CA GLY A 56 25.39 13.19 -8.17
C GLY A 56 26.26 11.97 -8.42
N ASN A 57 26.26 11.02 -7.49
CA ASN A 57 27.05 9.79 -7.60
C ASN A 57 26.25 8.73 -8.37
N MET A 58 26.81 8.27 -9.50
CA MET A 58 26.13 7.32 -10.40
C MET A 58 25.99 5.89 -9.82
N GLU A 59 26.61 5.60 -8.69
CA GLU A 59 26.45 4.31 -8.01
C GLU A 59 25.02 4.03 -7.57
N TYR A 60 24.15 5.05 -7.52
CA TYR A 60 22.73 4.85 -7.20
C TYR A 60 22.06 3.87 -8.17
N LYS A 61 22.54 3.76 -9.41
CA LYS A 61 21.97 2.86 -10.42
C LYS A 61 22.17 1.38 -10.03
N GLU A 62 23.31 1.05 -9.44
CA GLU A 62 23.58 -0.29 -8.93
C GLU A 62 22.66 -0.60 -7.75
N ILE A 63 22.46 0.39 -6.88
CA ILE A 63 21.55 0.25 -5.75
C ILE A 63 20.10 0.06 -6.22
N ASP A 64 19.67 0.81 -7.25
CA ASP A 64 18.34 0.64 -7.84
C ASP A 64 18.14 -0.77 -8.41
N ASN A 65 19.16 -1.35 -9.01
CA ASN A 65 19.11 -2.72 -9.50
C ASN A 65 18.94 -3.74 -8.34
N LEU A 66 19.64 -3.51 -7.23
CA LEU A 66 19.48 -4.34 -6.02
C LEU A 66 18.07 -4.21 -5.44
N ILE A 67 17.52 -2.99 -5.41
CA ILE A 67 16.16 -2.73 -4.96
C ILE A 67 15.17 -3.52 -5.82
N SER A 68 15.31 -3.49 -7.14
CA SER A 68 14.45 -4.23 -8.06
C SER A 68 14.48 -5.73 -7.80
N LYS A 69 15.65 -6.29 -7.57
CA LYS A 69 15.82 -7.72 -7.24
C LYS A 69 15.14 -8.07 -5.91
N LYS A 70 15.31 -7.23 -4.91
CA LYS A 70 14.67 -7.43 -3.60
C LYS A 70 13.16 -7.33 -3.68
N LYS A 71 12.64 -6.41 -4.48
CA LYS A 71 11.19 -6.27 -4.73
C LYS A 71 10.64 -7.51 -5.44
N GLU A 72 11.35 -8.04 -6.43
CA GLU A 72 10.95 -9.28 -7.10
C GLU A 72 10.90 -10.45 -6.12
N GLU A 73 11.89 -10.55 -5.25
CA GLU A 73 11.92 -11.57 -4.21
C GLU A 73 10.73 -11.46 -3.26
N LEU A 74 10.41 -10.24 -2.83
CA LEU A 74 9.26 -9.97 -1.97
C LEU A 74 7.95 -10.33 -2.67
N GLU A 75 7.78 -9.92 -3.92
CA GLU A 75 6.59 -10.19 -4.72
C GLU A 75 6.39 -11.67 -5.03
N SER A 76 7.45 -12.47 -4.97
CA SER A 76 7.37 -13.93 -5.17
C SER A 76 6.79 -14.66 -3.95
N ILE A 77 6.68 -14.01 -2.80
CA ILE A 77 6.15 -14.63 -1.58
C ILE A 77 4.62 -14.67 -1.67
N PRO A 78 3.98 -15.85 -1.63
CA PRO A 78 2.54 -15.96 -1.84
C PRO A 78 1.67 -15.12 -0.90
N VAL A 79 2.01 -15.06 0.39
CA VAL A 79 1.26 -14.26 1.35
C VAL A 79 1.35 -12.76 1.05
N TYR A 80 2.49 -12.31 0.53
CA TYR A 80 2.66 -10.92 0.12
C TYR A 80 1.84 -10.60 -1.14
N GLN A 81 1.78 -11.52 -2.09
CA GLN A 81 0.94 -11.38 -3.29
C GLN A 81 -0.54 -11.24 -2.90
N GLU A 82 -1.00 -12.05 -1.96
CA GLU A 82 -2.38 -11.95 -1.45
C GLU A 82 -2.64 -10.62 -0.76
N TYR A 83 -1.68 -10.14 0.03
CA TYR A 83 -1.77 -8.82 0.66
C TYR A 83 -1.93 -7.72 -0.39
N LEU A 84 -1.12 -7.74 -1.46
CA LEU A 84 -1.21 -6.76 -2.53
C LEU A 84 -2.57 -6.80 -3.23
N ASN A 85 -3.09 -8.00 -3.50
CA ASN A 85 -4.40 -8.16 -4.11
C ASN A 85 -5.51 -7.58 -3.21
N LYS A 86 -5.44 -7.83 -1.91
CA LYS A 86 -6.41 -7.30 -0.96
C LYS A 86 -6.31 -5.78 -0.82
N MET A 87 -5.11 -5.26 -0.87
CA MET A 87 -4.87 -3.82 -0.85
C MET A 87 -5.46 -3.15 -2.10
N GLU A 88 -5.29 -3.75 -3.28
CA GLU A 88 -5.84 -3.26 -4.53
C GLU A 88 -7.37 -3.25 -4.50
N GLU A 89 -7.99 -4.35 -4.04
CA GLU A 89 -9.44 -4.43 -3.88
C GLU A 89 -9.98 -3.34 -2.94
N LEU A 90 -9.28 -3.13 -1.83
CA LEU A 90 -9.65 -2.08 -0.87
C LEU A 90 -9.49 -0.68 -1.47
N ASN A 91 -8.43 -0.43 -2.21
CA ASN A 91 -8.19 0.85 -2.87
C ASN A 91 -9.28 1.16 -3.90
N ASP A 92 -9.75 0.15 -4.64
CA ASP A 92 -10.86 0.31 -5.58
C ASP A 92 -12.14 0.74 -4.88
N ILE A 93 -12.45 0.14 -3.73
CA ILE A 93 -13.60 0.52 -2.91
C ILE A 93 -13.46 1.96 -2.40
N LEU A 94 -12.28 2.32 -1.90
CA LEU A 94 -12.02 3.67 -1.41
C LEU A 94 -12.14 4.71 -2.51
N SER A 95 -11.64 4.42 -3.71
CA SER A 95 -11.76 5.30 -4.87
C SER A 95 -13.21 5.49 -5.28
N THR A 96 -14.00 4.42 -5.35
CA THR A 96 -15.43 4.47 -5.65
C THR A 96 -16.17 5.31 -4.61
N SER A 97 -15.86 5.10 -3.33
CA SER A 97 -16.45 5.85 -2.23
C SER A 97 -16.14 7.34 -2.31
N THR A 98 -14.91 7.69 -2.63
CA THR A 98 -14.46 9.07 -2.81
C THR A 98 -15.22 9.73 -3.96
N ASN A 99 -15.37 9.04 -5.08
CA ASN A 99 -16.12 9.54 -6.24
C ASN A 99 -17.59 9.77 -5.90
N MET A 100 -18.21 8.90 -5.12
CA MET A 100 -19.59 9.07 -4.66
C MET A 100 -19.74 10.32 -3.78
N ILE A 101 -18.77 10.58 -2.92
CA ILE A 101 -18.75 11.77 -2.06
C ILE A 101 -18.64 13.04 -2.91
N GLU A 102 -17.73 13.04 -3.90
CA GLU A 102 -17.54 14.18 -4.81
C GLU A 102 -18.80 14.48 -5.62
N GLU A 103 -19.45 13.45 -6.16
CA GLU A 103 -20.72 13.60 -6.89
C GLU A 103 -21.79 14.20 -6.00
N TYR A 104 -21.89 13.72 -4.77
CA TYR A 104 -22.86 14.27 -3.80
C TYR A 104 -22.61 15.75 -3.52
N LEU A 105 -21.36 16.14 -3.34
CA LEU A 105 -20.99 17.53 -3.10
C LEU A 105 -21.32 18.41 -4.31
N ASN A 106 -21.05 17.94 -5.52
CA ASN A 106 -21.32 18.66 -6.74
C ASN A 106 -22.83 18.89 -6.95
N GLU A 107 -23.67 17.92 -6.59
CA GLU A 107 -25.13 18.06 -6.67
C GLU A 107 -25.66 19.11 -5.69
N LYS A 108 -24.96 19.34 -4.59
CA LYS A 108 -25.37 20.28 -3.55
C LYS A 108 -24.84 21.70 -3.77
N ILE A 109 -23.88 21.87 -4.60
CA ILE A 109 -23.33 23.18 -4.96
C ILE A 109 -24.05 23.73 -6.20
#